data_c242af9445998fa6f9876bc9f9a04a09
#
_entry.id   c242af9445998fa6f9876bc9f9a04a09
#
_cell.length_a   1.000
_cell.length_b   1.000
_cell.length_c   1.000
_cell.angle_alpha   90.00
_cell.angle_beta   90.00
_cell.angle_gamma   90.00
#
_symmetry.space_group_name_H-M   'P 1'
#
loop_
_entity.id
_entity.type
_entity.pdbx_description
1 polymer ?
#
loop_
_entity_poly.entity_id
_entity_poly.type
_entity_poly.pdbx_seq_one_letter_code
_entity_poly.pdbx_strand_id
1 'polypeptide(L)' 'MIIHDLDGREYKIYNIEEFKNHIKQFHTIDGKPDGSLHEENGYYFKVDKSFYDLLFKS' A
#
# COMPACT_ATOMS: atom_id res chain seq x y z
N MET A 1 -11.40 3.49 -2.45
CA MET A 1 -10.72 2.29 -2.95
C MET A 1 -10.64 1.25 -1.85
N ILE A 2 -10.89 0.00 -2.19
CA ILE A 2 -10.81 -1.11 -1.23
C ILE A 2 -9.64 -2.00 -1.62
N ILE A 3 -8.79 -2.30 -0.63
CA ILE A 3 -7.66 -3.22 -0.81
C ILE A 3 -7.77 -4.32 0.23
N HIS A 4 -6.95 -5.36 0.10
CA HIS A 4 -6.94 -6.47 1.03
C HIS A 4 -5.59 -6.52 1.75
N ASP A 5 -5.64 -6.76 3.08
CA ASP A 5 -4.43 -6.89 3.86
C ASP A 5 -3.85 -8.30 3.74
N LEU A 6 -2.77 -8.57 4.49
CA LEU A 6 -2.12 -9.89 4.44
C LEU A 6 -3.01 -11.03 4.92
N ASP A 7 -4.01 -10.73 5.74
CA ASP A 7 -4.95 -11.73 6.22
C ASP A 7 -6.18 -11.84 5.32
N GLY A 8 -6.22 -11.11 4.22
CA GLY A 8 -7.34 -11.13 3.29
C GLY A 8 -8.51 -10.27 3.70
N ARG A 9 -8.36 -9.45 4.74
CA ARG A 9 -9.42 -8.56 5.18
C ARG A 9 -9.52 -7.34 4.28
N GLU A 10 -10.73 -6.89 4.01
CA GLU A 10 -10.94 -5.69 3.22
C GLU A 10 -10.60 -4.44 4.04
N TYR A 11 -9.92 -3.50 3.42
CA TYR A 11 -9.60 -2.21 4.02
C TYR A 11 -9.99 -1.09 3.07
N LYS A 12 -10.85 -0.19 3.52
CA LYS A 12 -11.29 0.93 2.71
C LYS A 12 -10.36 2.12 2.94
N ILE A 13 -9.75 2.60 1.86
CA ILE A 13 -8.86 3.76 1.91
C ILE A 13 -9.71 5.00 1.73
N TYR A 14 -9.76 5.85 2.76
CA TYR A 14 -10.56 7.08 2.71
C TYR A 14 -9.84 8.21 1.97
N ASN A 15 -8.54 8.35 2.19
CA ASN A 15 -7.75 9.39 1.53
C ASN A 15 -6.66 8.72 0.70
N ILE A 16 -7.00 8.42 -0.55
CA ILE A 16 -6.11 7.67 -1.44
C ILE A 16 -4.83 8.45 -1.77
N GLU A 17 -4.92 9.76 -1.90
CA GLU A 17 -3.75 10.58 -2.21
C GLU A 17 -2.73 10.54 -1.08
N GLU A 18 -3.20 10.68 0.16
CA GLU A 18 -2.32 10.62 1.32
C GLU A 18 -1.72 9.22 1.49
N PHE A 19 -2.52 8.18 1.26
CA PHE A 19 -2.05 6.81 1.34
C PHE A 19 -0.96 6.54 0.30
N LYS A 20 -1.18 6.96 -0.94
CA LYS A 20 -0.19 6.82 -2.01
C LYS A 20 1.09 7.57 -1.70
N ASN A 21 0.98 8.79 -1.20
CA ASN A 21 2.15 9.59 -0.85
C ASN A 21 2.98 8.92 0.23
N HIS A 22 2.33 8.33 1.24
CA HIS A 22 3.03 7.61 2.29
C HIS A 22 3.78 6.41 1.73
N ILE A 23 3.12 5.61 0.91
CA ILE A 23 3.74 4.43 0.30
C ILE A 23 4.96 4.85 -0.55
N LYS A 24 4.79 5.88 -1.35
CA LYS A 24 5.85 6.35 -2.23
C LYS A 24 7.04 6.88 -1.43
N GLN A 25 6.78 7.59 -0.35
CA GLN A 25 7.83 8.24 0.44
C GLN A 25 8.58 7.25 1.33
N PHE A 26 7.90 6.30 1.94
CA PHE A 26 8.48 5.46 2.98
C PHE A 26 8.67 4.00 2.58
N HIS A 27 8.07 3.56 1.48
CA HIS A 27 8.08 2.14 1.10
C HIS A 27 8.58 1.91 -0.31
N THR A 28 9.30 2.88 -0.88
CA THR A 28 9.93 2.71 -2.19
C THR A 28 11.41 3.09 -2.14
N ILE A 29 12.17 2.48 -3.04
CA ILE A 29 13.59 2.80 -3.25
C ILE A 29 13.75 3.05 -4.75
N ASP A 30 14.25 4.24 -5.12
CA ASP A 30 14.41 4.64 -6.52
C ASP A 30 13.11 4.49 -7.31
N GLY A 31 11.99 4.81 -6.68
CA GLY A 31 10.68 4.77 -7.32
C GLY A 31 10.08 3.39 -7.46
N LYS A 32 10.69 2.37 -6.84
CA LYS A 32 10.19 0.99 -6.89
C LYS A 32 9.80 0.52 -5.50
N PRO A 33 8.77 -0.34 -5.39
CA PRO A 33 8.38 -0.88 -4.08
C PRO A 33 9.54 -1.66 -3.45
N ASP A 34 9.72 -1.47 -2.15
CA ASP A 34 10.86 -2.05 -1.43
C ASP A 34 10.54 -3.38 -0.76
N GLY A 35 9.30 -3.85 -0.84
CA GLY A 35 8.88 -5.11 -0.24
C GLY A 35 8.66 -5.05 1.25
N SER A 36 8.71 -3.87 1.86
CA SER A 36 8.52 -3.72 3.29
C SER A 36 7.05 -3.86 3.69
N LEU A 37 6.81 -3.97 5.00
CA LEU A 37 5.46 -4.01 5.53
C LEU A 37 5.01 -2.61 5.90
N HIS A 38 3.75 -2.31 5.56
CA HIS A 38 3.09 -1.08 5.97
C HIS A 38 1.93 -1.43 6.91
N GLU A 39 1.89 -0.82 8.08
CA GLU A 39 0.78 -0.99 9.01
C GLU A 39 -0.13 0.23 8.93
N GLU A 40 -1.43 -0.02 8.87
CA GLU A 40 -2.44 1.05 8.80
C GLU A 40 -3.65 0.61 9.62
N ASN A 41 -3.89 1.30 10.74
CA ASN A 41 -5.05 1.03 11.60
C ASN A 41 -5.23 -0.45 11.97
N GLY A 42 -4.11 -1.14 12.24
CA GLY A 42 -4.14 -2.55 12.60
C GLY A 42 -4.18 -3.52 11.42
N TYR A 43 -4.09 -3.00 10.19
CA TYR A 43 -4.03 -3.80 8.98
C TYR A 43 -2.58 -3.78 8.46
N TYR A 44 -2.12 -4.91 7.95
CA TYR A 44 -0.75 -5.05 7.47
C TYR A 44 -0.74 -5.33 5.98
N PHE A 45 0.08 -4.58 5.24
CA PHE A 45 0.19 -4.70 3.79
C PHE A 45 1.65 -4.89 3.42
N LYS A 46 1.90 -5.83 2.52
CA LYS A 46 3.24 -5.97 1.97
C LYS A 46 3.36 -5.11 0.72
N VAL A 47 4.31 -4.19 0.73
CA VAL A 47 4.48 -3.25 -0.37
C VAL A 47 5.39 -3.90 -1.43
N ASP A 48 4.84 -4.85 -2.14
CA ASP A 48 5.51 -5.51 -3.25
C ASP A 48 5.02 -4.91 -4.58
N LYS A 49 5.48 -5.48 -5.68
CA LYS A 49 5.12 -4.98 -7.02
C LYS A 49 3.62 -5.04 -7.26
N SER A 50 2.98 -6.14 -6.88
CA SER A 50 1.53 -6.31 -7.07
C SER A 50 0.74 -5.25 -6.33
N PHE A 51 1.11 -5.01 -5.09
CA PHE A 51 0.44 -4.01 -4.25
C PHE A 51 0.65 -2.60 -4.82
N TYR A 52 1.88 -2.30 -5.21
CA TYR A 52 2.21 -1.00 -5.79
C TYR A 52 1.45 -0.77 -7.09
N ASP A 53 1.42 -1.77 -7.96
CA ASP A 53 0.70 -1.66 -9.23
C ASP A 53 -0.80 -1.47 -9.01
N LEU A 54 -1.36 -2.14 -8.03
CA LEU A 54 -2.77 -1.99 -7.68
C LEU A 54 -3.09 -0.54 -7.31
N LEU A 55 -2.21 0.10 -6.53
CA LEU A 55 -2.41 1.47 -6.09
C LEU A 55 -2.17 2.50 -7.19
N PHE A 56 -1.14 2.30 -8.00
CA PHE A 56 -0.66 3.34 -8.91
C PHE A 56 -0.99 3.14 -10.37
N LYS A 57 -1.47 1.97 -10.74
CA LYS A 57 -1.81 1.67 -12.14
C LYS A 57 -3.30 1.36 -12.34
N SER A 58 -4.08 1.51 -11.33
CA SER A 58 -5.52 1.28 -11.44
C SER A 58 -6.25 2.42 -12.11
#